data_deef5a622a841d70ad7a47f67b7cc214
#
_entry.id   deef5a622a841d70ad7a47f67b7cc214
#
_cell.length_a   1.000
_cell.length_b   1.000
_cell.length_c   1.000
_cell.angle_alpha   90.00
_cell.angle_beta   90.00
_cell.angle_gamma   90.00
#
_symmetry.space_group_name_H-M   'P 1'
#
loop_
_entity.id
_entity.type
_entity.pdbx_description
1 polymer ?
#
loop_
_entity_poly.entity_id
_entity_poly.type
_entity_poly.pdbx_seq_one_letter_code
_entity_poly.pdbx_strand_id
1 'polypeptide(L)'
;TAATGKGFAIGSAALTGLALLASYIEEIRIGLTRLGNVDLTFADGSSINVANATFIDFMDYYEVHLMNPKVLSGMFLGSMMAFLFCGLTMNAVGRAAGHMVDEVRRQFRDIKGILTGEAEPDYERCVEISTKGAQREMVIPSLIAIIAPILTGFIFGVPGVLGLLIGGLSSGFVLAIFMANAGGAWDNAK
;
A
#
# COMPACT_ATOMS: atom_id res chain seq x y z
N THR A 1 -14.73 15.46 -11.87
CA THR A 1 -15.35 14.51 -10.90
C THR A 1 -14.45 13.32 -10.58
N ALA A 2 -13.87 12.63 -11.56
CA ALA A 2 -13.00 11.48 -11.34
C ALA A 2 -11.74 11.83 -10.52
N ALA A 3 -11.07 12.94 -10.79
CA ALA A 3 -9.90 13.40 -10.03
C ALA A 3 -10.24 13.76 -8.58
N THR A 4 -11.39 14.40 -8.34
CA THR A 4 -11.86 14.75 -6.99
C THR A 4 -12.13 13.51 -6.15
N GLY A 5 -12.80 12.49 -6.71
CA GLY A 5 -13.04 11.22 -6.02
C GLY A 5 -11.75 10.48 -5.68
N LYS A 6 -10.76 10.48 -6.57
CA LYS A 6 -9.44 9.89 -6.30
C LYS A 6 -8.70 10.64 -5.19
N GLY A 7 -8.72 11.97 -5.20
CA GLY A 7 -8.10 12.79 -4.15
C GLY A 7 -8.72 12.53 -2.76
N PHE A 8 -10.04 12.42 -2.68
CA PHE A 8 -10.74 12.06 -1.45
C PHE A 8 -10.35 10.66 -0.96
N ALA A 9 -10.32 9.68 -1.86
CA ALA A 9 -9.92 8.31 -1.53
C ALA A 9 -8.48 8.24 -1.01
N ILE A 10 -7.53 8.97 -1.62
CA ILE A 10 -6.13 9.04 -1.19
C ILE A 10 -6.03 9.67 0.20
N GLY A 11 -6.73 10.78 0.45
CA GLY A 11 -6.74 11.42 1.77
C GLY A 11 -7.34 10.52 2.85
N SER A 12 -8.44 9.84 2.56
CA SER A 12 -9.04 8.86 3.46
C SER A 12 -8.10 7.70 3.76
N ALA A 13 -7.42 7.15 2.74
CA ALA A 13 -6.45 6.09 2.91
C ALA A 13 -5.26 6.51 3.80
N ALA A 14 -4.77 7.75 3.64
CA ALA A 14 -3.70 8.28 4.47
C ALA A 14 -4.11 8.40 5.95
N LEU A 15 -5.32 8.90 6.23
CA LEU A 15 -5.86 8.97 7.59
C LEU A 15 -6.03 7.58 8.20
N THR A 16 -6.52 6.62 7.42
CA THR A 16 -6.61 5.21 7.84
C THR A 16 -5.22 4.64 8.15
N GLY A 17 -4.21 4.93 7.32
CA GLY A 17 -2.83 4.52 7.57
C GLY A 17 -2.27 5.07 8.87
N LEU A 18 -2.55 6.34 9.20
CA LEU A 18 -2.16 6.94 10.50
C LEU A 18 -2.86 6.27 11.68
N ALA A 19 -4.16 5.95 11.56
CA ALA A 19 -4.89 5.24 12.59
C ALA A 19 -4.35 3.81 12.81
N LEU A 20 -3.97 3.11 11.73
CA LEU A 20 -3.38 1.78 11.80
C LEU A 20 -1.98 1.80 12.43
N LEU A 21 -1.22 2.88 12.26
CA LEU A 21 0.07 3.06 12.95
C LEU A 21 -0.13 3.10 14.48
N ALA A 22 -1.14 3.81 14.97
CA ALA A 22 -1.49 3.81 16.39
C ALA A 22 -1.98 2.42 16.86
N SER A 23 -2.78 1.73 16.04
CA SER A 23 -3.25 0.37 16.33
C SER A 23 -2.11 -0.64 16.41
N TYR A 24 -1.03 -0.47 15.64
CA TYR A 24 0.15 -1.33 15.71
C TYR A 24 0.82 -1.27 17.09
N ILE A 25 0.91 -0.09 17.70
CA ILE A 25 1.42 0.07 19.07
C ILE A 25 0.52 -0.64 20.09
N GLU A 26 -0.78 -0.58 19.89
CA GLU A 26 -1.71 -1.31 20.77
C GLU A 26 -1.56 -2.83 20.65
N GLU A 27 -1.34 -3.35 19.44
CA GLU A 27 -1.03 -4.78 19.24
C GLU A 27 0.28 -5.19 19.92
N ILE A 28 1.30 -4.32 19.93
CA ILE A 28 2.54 -4.56 20.67
C ILE A 28 2.24 -4.65 22.17
N ARG A 29 1.44 -3.74 22.73
CA ARG A 29 1.00 -3.75 24.12
C ARG A 29 0.33 -5.07 24.47
N ILE A 30 -0.65 -5.49 23.68
CA ILE A 30 -1.36 -6.76 23.87
C ILE A 30 -0.39 -7.95 23.79
N GLY A 31 0.52 -7.94 22.82
CA GLY A 31 1.54 -8.96 22.66
C GLY A 31 2.45 -9.09 23.87
N LEU A 32 2.98 -7.99 24.39
CA LEU A 32 3.82 -7.95 25.59
C LEU A 32 3.08 -8.48 26.82
N THR A 33 1.83 -8.05 27.01
CA THR A 33 0.98 -8.52 28.11
C THR A 33 0.74 -10.03 28.03
N ARG A 34 0.49 -10.58 26.84
CA ARG A 34 0.31 -12.04 26.64
C ARG A 34 1.57 -12.84 26.92
N LEU A 35 2.74 -12.25 26.67
CA LEU A 35 4.03 -12.87 26.97
C LEU A 35 4.42 -12.77 28.46
N GLY A 36 3.58 -12.17 29.30
CA GLY A 36 3.82 -12.01 30.74
C GLY A 36 4.74 -10.85 31.09
N ASN A 37 5.06 -9.98 30.12
CA ASN A 37 5.81 -8.74 30.38
C ASN A 37 4.87 -7.72 31.01
N VAL A 38 5.09 -7.43 32.28
CA VAL A 38 4.24 -6.51 33.04
C VAL A 38 4.77 -5.10 32.96
N ASP A 39 6.09 -4.91 32.87
CA ASP A 39 6.75 -3.61 32.94
C ASP A 39 7.70 -3.39 31.73
N LEU A 40 7.70 -2.18 31.20
CA LEU A 40 8.71 -1.66 30.29
C LEU A 40 9.85 -1.08 31.13
N THR A 41 11.04 -1.65 31.06
CA THR A 41 12.21 -1.14 31.76
C THR A 41 13.06 -0.31 30.81
N PHE A 42 13.26 0.97 31.11
CA PHE A 42 14.04 1.90 30.30
C PHE A 42 15.54 1.85 30.66
N ALA A 43 16.37 2.43 29.80
CA ALA A 43 17.82 2.45 29.99
C ALA A 43 18.27 3.25 31.23
N ASP A 44 17.46 4.19 31.72
CA ASP A 44 17.69 4.96 32.94
C ASP A 44 17.33 4.21 34.23
N GLY A 45 16.82 2.98 34.10
CA GLY A 45 16.39 2.14 35.23
C GLY A 45 14.95 2.39 35.68
N SER A 46 14.23 3.35 35.08
CA SER A 46 12.80 3.52 35.34
C SER A 46 11.99 2.38 34.73
N SER A 47 10.81 2.09 35.32
CA SER A 47 9.89 1.11 34.76
C SER A 47 8.47 1.63 34.77
N ILE A 48 7.74 1.36 33.70
CA ILE A 48 6.34 1.72 33.54
C ILE A 48 5.55 0.45 33.20
N ASN A 49 4.42 0.25 33.90
CA ASN A 49 3.55 -0.88 33.62
C ASN A 49 3.03 -0.80 32.18
N VAL A 50 3.16 -1.91 31.41
CA VAL A 50 2.74 -2.02 30.01
C VAL A 50 1.29 -1.57 29.78
N ALA A 51 0.39 -1.87 30.74
CA ALA A 51 -1.03 -1.47 30.65
C ALA A 51 -1.25 0.04 30.73
N ASN A 52 -0.37 0.77 31.43
CA ASN A 52 -0.46 2.21 31.65
C ASN A 52 0.47 3.02 30.74
N ALA A 53 1.36 2.34 29.99
CA ALA A 53 2.31 2.98 29.11
C ALA A 53 1.58 3.77 27.99
N THR A 54 2.00 4.98 27.75
CA THR A 54 1.49 5.83 26.68
C THR A 54 2.13 5.48 25.32
N PHE A 55 1.62 6.06 24.25
CA PHE A 55 2.24 5.96 22.92
C PHE A 55 3.70 6.45 22.95
N ILE A 56 3.97 7.53 23.67
CA ILE A 56 5.33 8.12 23.79
C ILE A 56 6.26 7.14 24.52
N ASP A 57 5.81 6.51 25.61
CA ASP A 57 6.61 5.52 26.34
C ASP A 57 7.04 4.34 25.45
N PHE A 58 6.17 3.89 24.55
CA PHE A 58 6.55 2.88 23.56
C PHE A 58 7.56 3.38 22.53
N MET A 59 7.45 4.66 22.11
CA MET A 59 8.41 5.26 21.20
C MET A 59 9.79 5.34 21.84
N ASP A 60 9.85 5.76 23.10
CA ASP A 60 11.09 5.86 23.86
C ASP A 60 11.68 4.47 24.16
N TYR A 61 10.84 3.52 24.57
CA TYR A 61 11.28 2.15 24.86
C TYR A 61 11.91 1.44 23.66
N TYR A 62 11.34 1.63 22.48
CA TYR A 62 11.85 1.05 21.24
C TYR A 62 12.83 1.97 20.50
N GLU A 63 13.20 3.11 21.10
CA GLU A 63 14.11 4.10 20.50
C GLU A 63 13.67 4.53 19.09
N VAL A 64 12.39 4.82 18.92
CA VAL A 64 11.81 5.16 17.61
C VAL A 64 12.11 6.61 17.27
N HIS A 65 13.34 6.87 16.85
CA HIS A 65 13.81 8.17 16.39
C HIS A 65 14.63 8.03 15.10
N LEU A 66 14.76 9.11 14.34
CA LEU A 66 15.39 9.09 13.01
C LEU A 66 16.87 8.67 13.02
N MET A 67 17.56 8.84 14.13
CA MET A 67 18.98 8.44 14.26
C MET A 67 19.15 6.96 14.60
N ASN A 68 18.07 6.25 14.90
CA ASN A 68 18.14 4.80 15.10
C ASN A 68 18.29 4.10 13.73
N PRO A 69 19.39 3.35 13.49
CA PRO A 69 19.63 2.70 12.20
C PRO A 69 18.53 1.73 11.79
N LYS A 70 17.86 1.08 12.74
CA LYS A 70 16.76 0.15 12.46
C LYS A 70 15.53 0.89 11.92
N VAL A 71 15.18 2.03 12.53
CA VAL A 71 14.09 2.91 12.06
C VAL A 71 14.41 3.45 10.68
N LEU A 72 15.62 3.99 10.50
CA LEU A 72 16.05 4.57 9.23
C LEU A 72 16.06 3.53 8.10
N SER A 73 16.60 2.33 8.36
CA SER A 73 16.57 1.22 7.40
C SER A 73 15.13 0.81 7.05
N GLY A 74 14.26 0.73 8.05
CA GLY A 74 12.83 0.48 7.84
C GLY A 74 12.18 1.55 6.96
N MET A 75 12.46 2.83 7.21
CA MET A 75 11.93 3.94 6.41
C MET A 75 12.37 3.85 4.94
N PHE A 76 13.62 3.53 4.67
CA PHE A 76 14.10 3.32 3.29
C PHE A 76 13.39 2.14 2.63
N LEU A 77 13.24 1.03 3.33
CA LEU A 77 12.51 -0.13 2.82
C LEU A 77 11.04 0.22 2.52
N GLY A 78 10.36 0.92 3.44
CA GLY A 78 8.98 1.34 3.23
C GLY A 78 8.82 2.28 2.04
N SER A 79 9.70 3.27 1.92
CA SER A 79 9.72 4.18 0.76
C SER A 79 9.97 3.42 -0.54
N MET A 80 10.96 2.53 -0.57
CA MET A 80 11.24 1.67 -1.72
C MET A 80 10.03 0.83 -2.10
N MET A 81 9.31 0.27 -1.11
CA MET A 81 8.12 -0.55 -1.35
C MET A 81 7.01 0.22 -2.07
N ALA A 82 6.78 1.49 -1.74
CA ALA A 82 5.80 2.33 -2.41
C ALA A 82 6.09 2.44 -3.92
N PHE A 83 7.34 2.71 -4.29
CA PHE A 83 7.77 2.80 -5.69
C PHE A 83 7.75 1.44 -6.40
N LEU A 84 8.21 0.38 -5.72
CA LEU A 84 8.17 -0.98 -6.26
C LEU A 84 6.74 -1.40 -6.57
N PHE A 85 5.81 -1.18 -5.63
CA PHE A 85 4.38 -1.48 -5.82
C PHE A 85 3.81 -0.72 -7.02
N CYS A 86 4.09 0.58 -7.13
CA CYS A 86 3.64 1.38 -8.26
C CYS A 86 4.21 0.86 -9.60
N GLY A 87 5.49 0.55 -9.66
CA GLY A 87 6.12 0.01 -10.87
C GLY A 87 5.51 -1.33 -11.31
N LEU A 88 5.29 -2.24 -10.37
CA LEU A 88 4.65 -3.53 -10.64
C LEU A 88 3.20 -3.33 -11.12
N THR A 89 2.44 -2.48 -10.45
CA THR A 89 1.04 -2.21 -10.80
C THR A 89 0.91 -1.54 -12.16
N MET A 90 1.77 -0.57 -12.49
CA MET A 90 1.77 0.08 -13.80
C MET A 90 2.06 -0.91 -14.93
N ASN A 91 3.04 -1.77 -14.77
CA ASN A 91 3.34 -2.83 -15.73
C ASN A 91 2.17 -3.83 -15.88
N ALA A 92 1.53 -4.18 -14.78
CA ALA A 92 0.38 -5.07 -14.75
C ALA A 92 -0.81 -4.49 -15.51
N VAL A 93 -1.14 -3.21 -15.25
CA VAL A 93 -2.20 -2.48 -15.96
C VAL A 93 -1.89 -2.38 -17.47
N GLY A 94 -0.63 -2.11 -17.82
CA GLY A 94 -0.18 -2.07 -19.22
C GLY A 94 -0.42 -3.41 -19.95
N ARG A 95 -0.10 -4.54 -19.33
CA ARG A 95 -0.37 -5.87 -19.90
C ARG A 95 -1.87 -6.15 -20.03
N ALA A 96 -2.65 -5.88 -18.98
CA ALA A 96 -4.10 -6.08 -19.00
C ALA A 96 -4.78 -5.21 -20.07
N ALA A 97 -4.36 -3.96 -20.20
CA ALA A 97 -4.84 -3.05 -21.24
C ALA A 97 -4.49 -3.57 -22.66
N GLY A 98 -3.29 -4.13 -22.85
CA GLY A 98 -2.91 -4.77 -24.13
C GLY A 98 -3.88 -5.87 -24.53
N HIS A 99 -4.20 -6.78 -23.63
CA HIS A 99 -5.20 -7.84 -23.91
C HIS A 99 -6.59 -7.30 -24.24
N MET A 100 -6.99 -6.21 -23.59
CA MET A 100 -8.26 -5.54 -23.89
C MET A 100 -8.26 -4.92 -25.30
N VAL A 101 -7.17 -4.27 -25.68
CA VAL A 101 -7.02 -3.69 -27.03
C VAL A 101 -7.10 -4.79 -28.11
N ASP A 102 -6.44 -5.92 -27.88
CA ASP A 102 -6.46 -7.05 -28.82
C ASP A 102 -7.87 -7.62 -28.95
N GLU A 103 -8.63 -7.74 -27.86
CA GLU A 103 -10.01 -8.18 -27.87
C GLU A 103 -10.93 -7.21 -28.62
N VAL A 104 -10.80 -5.92 -28.37
CA VAL A 104 -11.57 -4.87 -29.08
C VAL A 104 -11.27 -4.93 -30.58
N ARG A 105 -10.00 -5.06 -30.98
CA ARG A 105 -9.61 -5.22 -32.38
C ARG A 105 -10.19 -6.50 -32.99
N ARG A 106 -10.22 -7.59 -32.24
CA ARG A 106 -10.86 -8.84 -32.67
C ARG A 106 -12.34 -8.62 -32.94
N GLN A 107 -13.06 -7.99 -32.02
CA GLN A 107 -14.48 -7.73 -32.18
C GLN A 107 -14.79 -6.87 -33.40
N PHE A 108 -14.03 -5.81 -33.64
CA PHE A 108 -14.19 -4.98 -34.84
C PHE A 108 -13.95 -5.75 -36.15
N ARG A 109 -13.05 -6.71 -36.14
CA ARG A 109 -12.75 -7.52 -37.32
C ARG A 109 -13.79 -8.61 -37.56
N ASP A 110 -14.21 -9.31 -36.48
CA ASP A 110 -14.95 -10.55 -36.57
C ASP A 110 -16.48 -10.33 -36.48
N ILE A 111 -16.96 -9.30 -35.81
CA ILE A 111 -18.36 -8.98 -35.62
C ILE A 111 -18.76 -7.87 -36.62
N LYS A 112 -19.42 -8.26 -37.70
CA LYS A 112 -19.93 -7.33 -38.72
C LYS A 112 -21.08 -6.50 -38.13
N GLY A 113 -21.05 -5.17 -38.34
CA GLY A 113 -22.13 -4.30 -37.90
C GLY A 113 -21.86 -3.53 -36.60
N ILE A 114 -20.75 -3.79 -35.87
CA ILE A 114 -20.40 -2.99 -34.68
C ILE A 114 -20.21 -1.52 -35.05
N LEU A 115 -19.48 -1.24 -36.13
CA LEU A 115 -19.19 0.14 -36.57
C LEU A 115 -20.43 0.87 -37.10
N THR A 116 -21.43 0.15 -37.60
CA THR A 116 -22.69 0.72 -38.08
C THR A 116 -23.78 0.76 -37.02
N GLY A 117 -23.54 0.16 -35.83
CA GLY A 117 -24.52 0.08 -34.74
C GLY A 117 -25.57 -1.01 -34.92
N GLU A 118 -25.40 -1.90 -35.90
CA GLU A 118 -26.33 -3.02 -36.18
C GLU A 118 -26.07 -4.26 -35.29
N ALA A 119 -24.86 -4.34 -34.71
CA ALA A 119 -24.47 -5.41 -33.78
C ALA A 119 -23.93 -4.82 -32.49
N GLU A 120 -24.23 -5.45 -31.36
CA GLU A 120 -23.70 -5.06 -30.04
C GLU A 120 -22.31 -5.67 -29.80
N PRO A 121 -21.38 -4.92 -29.16
CA PRO A 121 -20.11 -5.45 -28.73
C PRO A 121 -20.26 -6.52 -27.65
N ASP A 122 -19.34 -7.48 -27.60
CA ASP A 122 -19.26 -8.48 -26.54
C ASP A 122 -18.62 -7.87 -25.27
N TYR A 123 -19.45 -7.18 -24.49
CA TYR A 123 -19.03 -6.56 -23.24
C TYR A 123 -18.66 -7.59 -22.17
N GLU A 124 -19.32 -8.76 -22.17
CA GLU A 124 -19.07 -9.83 -21.20
C GLU A 124 -17.62 -10.31 -21.30
N ARG A 125 -17.16 -10.52 -22.52
CA ARG A 125 -15.78 -10.93 -22.79
C ARG A 125 -14.76 -9.85 -22.36
N CYS A 126 -15.07 -8.59 -22.57
CA CYS A 126 -14.22 -7.48 -22.12
C CYS A 126 -14.12 -7.43 -20.58
N VAL A 127 -15.23 -7.59 -19.88
CA VAL A 127 -15.26 -7.64 -18.40
C VAL A 127 -14.50 -8.87 -17.89
N GLU A 128 -14.66 -10.03 -18.53
CA GLU A 128 -13.92 -11.24 -18.17
C GLU A 128 -12.40 -11.05 -18.26
N ILE A 129 -11.92 -10.50 -19.38
CA ILE A 129 -10.48 -10.22 -19.58
C ILE A 129 -9.96 -9.26 -18.54
N SER A 130 -10.68 -8.17 -18.28
CA SER A 130 -10.31 -7.17 -17.28
C SER A 130 -10.23 -7.78 -15.88
N THR A 131 -11.23 -8.54 -15.48
CA THR A 131 -11.32 -9.15 -14.14
C THR A 131 -10.24 -10.20 -13.93
N LYS A 132 -10.06 -11.12 -14.89
CA LYS A 132 -9.02 -12.16 -14.81
C LYS A 132 -7.62 -11.55 -14.83
N GLY A 133 -7.40 -10.53 -15.67
CA GLY A 133 -6.15 -9.77 -15.71
C GLY A 133 -5.84 -9.12 -14.36
N ALA A 134 -6.80 -8.40 -13.80
CA ALA A 134 -6.63 -7.75 -12.50
C ALA A 134 -6.31 -8.75 -11.37
N GLN A 135 -7.05 -9.86 -11.29
CA GLN A 135 -6.82 -10.88 -10.27
C GLN A 135 -5.41 -11.50 -10.38
N ARG A 136 -4.99 -11.86 -11.58
CA ARG A 136 -3.67 -12.49 -11.81
C ARG A 136 -2.51 -11.54 -11.49
N GLU A 137 -2.62 -10.30 -11.93
CA GLU A 137 -1.55 -9.32 -11.80
C GLU A 137 -1.39 -8.77 -10.37
N MET A 138 -2.44 -8.85 -9.54
CA MET A 138 -2.38 -8.40 -8.15
C MET A 138 -1.74 -9.39 -7.18
N VAL A 139 -1.49 -10.64 -7.59
CA VAL A 139 -0.91 -11.66 -6.70
C VAL A 139 0.48 -11.26 -6.19
N ILE A 140 1.38 -10.86 -7.08
CA ILE A 140 2.75 -10.50 -6.70
C ILE A 140 2.79 -9.25 -5.81
N PRO A 141 2.15 -8.11 -6.17
CA PRO A 141 2.09 -6.94 -5.29
C PRO A 141 1.51 -7.24 -3.91
N SER A 142 0.45 -8.05 -3.84
CA SER A 142 -0.18 -8.43 -2.57
C SER A 142 0.74 -9.27 -1.69
N LEU A 143 1.44 -10.25 -2.26
CA LEU A 143 2.42 -11.05 -1.52
C LEU A 143 3.56 -10.19 -0.96
N ILE A 144 4.08 -9.27 -1.75
CA ILE A 144 5.15 -8.36 -1.32
C ILE A 144 4.66 -7.48 -0.16
N ALA A 145 3.43 -6.94 -0.24
CA ALA A 145 2.84 -6.11 0.81
C ALA A 145 2.69 -6.87 2.15
N ILE A 146 2.46 -8.18 2.11
CA ILE A 146 2.36 -9.02 3.32
C ILE A 146 3.74 -9.44 3.83
N ILE A 147 4.61 -9.88 2.93
CA ILE A 147 5.90 -10.47 3.30
C ILE A 147 6.88 -9.39 3.81
N ALA A 148 6.89 -8.20 3.21
CA ALA A 148 7.87 -7.17 3.55
C ALA A 148 7.78 -6.71 5.03
N PRO A 149 6.63 -6.41 5.63
CA PRO A 149 6.55 -6.07 7.05
C PRO A 149 7.00 -7.22 7.95
N ILE A 150 6.66 -8.46 7.61
CA ILE A 150 7.03 -9.66 8.37
C ILE A 150 8.55 -9.82 8.39
N LEU A 151 9.19 -9.78 7.23
CA LEU A 151 10.66 -9.87 7.13
C LEU A 151 11.34 -8.70 7.85
N THR A 152 10.82 -7.48 7.69
CA THR A 152 11.36 -6.32 8.39
C THR A 152 11.26 -6.48 9.91
N GLY A 153 10.15 -7.02 10.40
CA GLY A 153 9.96 -7.30 11.82
C GLY A 153 10.93 -8.34 12.36
N PHE A 154 11.21 -9.40 11.60
CA PHE A 154 12.20 -10.42 11.98
C PHE A 154 13.63 -9.88 11.99
N ILE A 155 14.00 -8.99 11.06
CA ILE A 155 15.38 -8.51 10.91
C ILE A 155 15.65 -7.31 11.83
N PHE A 156 14.75 -6.36 11.86
CA PHE A 156 14.96 -5.06 12.54
C PHE A 156 14.08 -4.87 13.79
N GLY A 157 13.16 -5.80 14.06
CA GLY A 157 12.22 -5.72 15.18
C GLY A 157 11.16 -4.61 15.01
N VAL A 158 10.54 -4.25 16.13
CA VAL A 158 9.49 -3.21 16.21
C VAL A 158 9.93 -1.87 15.60
N PRO A 159 11.13 -1.33 15.93
CA PRO A 159 11.60 -0.06 15.34
C PRO A 159 11.65 -0.08 13.83
N GLY A 160 12.10 -1.20 13.24
CA GLY A 160 12.18 -1.35 11.79
C GLY A 160 10.80 -1.37 11.12
N VAL A 161 9.83 -2.04 11.74
CA VAL A 161 8.44 -2.06 11.21
C VAL A 161 7.82 -0.68 11.29
N LEU A 162 8.00 0.04 12.40
CA LEU A 162 7.52 1.43 12.52
C LEU A 162 8.16 2.33 11.47
N GLY A 163 9.47 2.19 11.24
CA GLY A 163 10.16 2.89 10.15
C GLY A 163 9.56 2.55 8.79
N LEU A 164 9.32 1.26 8.49
CA LEU A 164 8.73 0.82 7.23
C LEU A 164 7.32 1.41 7.02
N LEU A 165 6.50 1.43 8.05
CA LEU A 165 5.15 2.01 7.97
C LEU A 165 5.20 3.51 7.73
N ILE A 166 6.07 4.25 8.43
CA ILE A 166 6.25 5.69 8.25
C ILE A 166 6.78 6.01 6.84
N GLY A 167 7.81 5.30 6.40
CA GLY A 167 8.40 5.48 5.07
C GLY A 167 7.42 5.14 3.94
N GLY A 168 6.71 4.02 4.09
CA GLY A 168 5.68 3.59 3.12
C GLY A 168 4.49 4.55 3.05
N LEU A 169 4.00 5.01 4.21
CA LEU A 169 2.88 5.95 4.26
C LEU A 169 3.25 7.32 3.66
N SER A 170 4.38 7.89 4.04
CA SER A 170 4.80 9.21 3.55
C SER A 170 5.09 9.21 2.05
N SER A 171 5.90 8.27 1.58
CA SER A 171 6.24 8.15 0.16
C SER A 171 5.04 7.71 -0.69
N GLY A 172 4.25 6.77 -0.18
CA GLY A 172 3.05 6.28 -0.85
C GLY A 172 1.99 7.35 -1.02
N PHE A 173 1.77 8.18 -0.01
CA PHE A 173 0.83 9.30 -0.07
C PHE A 173 1.23 10.33 -1.15
N VAL A 174 2.49 10.77 -1.14
CA VAL A 174 3.01 11.72 -2.14
C VAL A 174 2.92 11.14 -3.55
N LEU A 175 3.32 9.88 -3.71
CA LEU A 175 3.29 9.19 -4.99
C LEU A 175 1.86 8.99 -5.50
N ALA A 176 0.91 8.66 -4.63
CA ALA A 176 -0.49 8.51 -4.99
C ALA A 176 -1.11 9.83 -5.49
N ILE A 177 -0.83 10.94 -4.81
CA ILE A 177 -1.27 12.28 -5.26
C ILE A 177 -0.64 12.62 -6.62
N PHE A 178 0.67 12.39 -6.77
CA PHE A 178 1.37 12.63 -8.02
C PHE A 178 0.74 11.84 -9.18
N MET A 179 0.55 10.55 -9.00
CA MET A 179 -0.03 9.68 -10.04
C MET A 179 -1.49 10.01 -10.35
N ALA A 180 -2.28 10.38 -9.36
CA ALA A 180 -3.67 10.80 -9.58
C ALA A 180 -3.75 12.08 -10.42
N ASN A 181 -2.88 13.05 -10.15
CA ASN A 181 -2.82 14.30 -10.90
C ASN A 181 -2.24 14.11 -12.32
N ALA A 182 -1.13 13.39 -12.42
CA ALA A 182 -0.52 13.09 -13.72
C ALA A 182 -1.46 12.26 -14.61
N GLY A 183 -2.09 11.22 -14.05
CA GLY A 183 -3.07 10.40 -14.79
C GLY A 183 -4.30 11.21 -15.22
N GLY A 184 -4.79 12.10 -14.37
CA GLY A 184 -5.88 13.01 -14.72
C GLY A 184 -5.51 13.99 -15.84
N ALA A 185 -4.28 14.51 -15.82
CA ALA A 185 -3.79 15.40 -16.88
C ALA A 185 -3.70 14.66 -18.24
N TRP A 186 -3.16 13.45 -18.24
CA TRP A 186 -3.09 12.61 -19.44
C TRP A 186 -4.47 12.21 -19.97
N ASP A 187 -5.41 11.91 -19.08
CA ASP A 187 -6.78 11.59 -19.49
C ASP A 187 -7.50 12.77 -20.13
N ASN A 188 -7.23 13.98 -19.65
CA ASN A 188 -7.78 15.21 -20.24
C ASN A 188 -7.07 15.67 -21.53
N ALA A 189 -5.88 15.16 -21.82
CA ALA A 189 -5.09 15.55 -22.99
C ALA A 189 -5.47 14.79 -24.28
N LYS A 190 -6.42 13.86 -24.21
CA LYS A 190 -6.90 13.05 -25.34
C LYS A 190 -7.81 13.84 -26.26
#